data_fdefc36e0f32d9b56340bd5263e2f5b3
#
_entry.id   fdefc36e0f32d9b56340bd5263e2f5b3
#
_cell.length_a   1.000
_cell.length_b   1.000
_cell.length_c   1.000
_cell.angle_alpha   90.00
_cell.angle_beta   90.00
_cell.angle_gamma   90.00
#
_symmetry.space_group_name_H-M   'P 1'
#
loop_
_entity.id
_entity.type
_entity.pdbx_description
1 polymer ?
#
loop_
_entity_poly.entity_id
_entity_poly.type
_entity_poly.pdbx_seq_one_letter_code
_entity_poly.pdbx_strand_id
1 'polypeptide(L)'
;ILCKREEIMLHVKDNTGIIVYKEPLLSVNTNQQHILSETGSLVEAAKNLYQILHHVDKQKYETIICEMLPQEELGNTINDRLKRASSSEIDNIPQ
;
A
#
# COMPACT_ATOMS: atom_id res chain seq x y z
N ILE A 1 -2.70 -7.16 0.67
CA ILE A 1 -1.47 -7.95 0.51
C ILE A 1 -0.25 -7.04 0.61
N LEU A 2 0.62 -7.34 1.52
CA LEU A 2 1.89 -6.64 1.63
C LEU A 2 2.98 -7.56 1.07
N CYS A 3 3.70 -7.08 0.06
CA CYS A 3 4.71 -7.92 -0.59
C CYS A 3 5.84 -7.05 -1.14
N LYS A 4 6.88 -7.73 -1.61
CA LYS A 4 8.01 -7.03 -2.22
C LYS A 4 7.59 -6.47 -3.57
N ARG A 5 8.26 -5.40 -4.00
CA ARG A 5 7.93 -4.73 -5.25
C ARG A 5 7.89 -5.69 -6.44
N GLU A 6 8.86 -6.60 -6.52
CA GLU A 6 8.92 -7.52 -7.65
C GLU A 6 7.79 -8.55 -7.64
N GLU A 7 7.06 -8.66 -6.54
CA GLU A 7 5.96 -9.59 -6.43
C GLU A 7 4.60 -8.96 -6.71
N ILE A 8 4.55 -7.64 -6.79
CA ILE A 8 3.26 -6.94 -6.92
C ILE A 8 2.48 -7.40 -8.14
N MET A 9 3.15 -7.48 -9.29
CA MET A 9 2.47 -7.82 -10.53
C MET A 9 1.89 -9.23 -10.54
N LEU A 10 2.34 -10.09 -9.64
CA LEU A 10 1.79 -11.43 -9.52
C LEU A 10 0.37 -11.42 -8.94
N HIS A 11 0.01 -10.35 -8.27
CA HIS A 11 -1.27 -10.25 -7.56
C HIS A 11 -2.24 -9.28 -8.19
N VAL A 12 -1.82 -8.51 -9.19
CA VAL A 12 -2.68 -7.48 -9.78
C VAL A 12 -3.83 -8.11 -10.56
N LYS A 13 -5.03 -7.66 -10.26
CA LYS A 13 -6.25 -8.11 -10.91
C LYS A 13 -7.11 -6.90 -11.20
N ASP A 14 -8.28 -7.12 -11.76
CA ASP A 14 -9.24 -6.05 -11.95
C ASP A 14 -9.65 -5.49 -10.60
N ASN A 15 -9.88 -4.21 -10.55
CA ASN A 15 -10.32 -3.51 -9.34
C ASN A 15 -9.35 -3.68 -8.18
N THR A 16 -8.06 -3.57 -8.49
CA THR A 16 -6.99 -3.66 -7.51
C THR A 16 -6.40 -2.27 -7.27
N GLY A 17 -6.27 -1.89 -6.00
CA GLY A 17 -5.56 -0.69 -5.62
C GLY A 17 -4.16 -1.05 -5.20
N ILE A 18 -3.19 -0.20 -5.55
CA ILE A 18 -1.79 -0.47 -5.26
C ILE A 18 -1.19 0.72 -4.51
N ILE A 19 -0.51 0.44 -3.42
CA ILE A 19 0.21 1.47 -2.67
C ILE A 19 1.69 1.18 -2.82
N VAL A 20 2.42 2.13 -3.40
CA VAL A 20 3.87 1.99 -3.60
C VAL A 20 4.60 3.00 -2.74
N TYR A 21 5.87 2.69 -2.46
CA TYR A 21 6.68 3.53 -1.62
C TYR A 21 7.11 4.81 -2.34
N LYS A 22 7.88 4.68 -3.39
CA LYS A 22 8.50 5.83 -4.05
C LYS A 22 8.22 5.91 -5.54
N GLU A 23 8.40 4.82 -6.25
CA GLU A 23 8.33 4.85 -7.70
C GLU A 23 7.08 4.14 -8.21
N PRO A 24 6.37 4.74 -9.16
CA PRO A 24 5.19 4.11 -9.73
C PRO A 24 5.57 2.88 -10.54
N LEU A 25 4.62 1.99 -10.71
CA LEU A 25 4.77 0.83 -11.57
C LEU A 25 4.36 1.25 -12.97
N LEU A 26 5.24 1.03 -13.95
CA LEU A 26 5.00 1.51 -15.31
C LEU A 26 3.88 0.76 -16.02
N SER A 27 3.68 -0.48 -15.67
CA SER A 27 2.68 -1.32 -16.34
C SER A 27 1.31 -1.24 -15.69
N VAL A 28 1.13 -0.39 -14.71
CA VAL A 28 -0.13 -0.24 -14.01
C VAL A 28 -0.70 1.15 -14.27
N ASN A 29 -2.02 1.22 -14.40
CA ASN A 29 -2.71 2.49 -14.60
C ASN A 29 -2.45 3.42 -13.41
N THR A 30 -2.19 4.69 -13.70
CA THR A 30 -1.91 5.66 -12.64
C THR A 30 -3.08 5.83 -11.68
N ASN A 31 -4.30 5.57 -12.14
CA ASN A 31 -5.47 5.69 -11.27
C ASN A 31 -5.53 4.63 -10.19
N GLN A 32 -4.80 3.54 -10.37
CA GLN A 32 -4.84 2.42 -9.44
C GLN A 32 -3.70 2.42 -8.44
N GLN A 33 -2.72 3.30 -8.62
CA GLN A 33 -1.57 3.29 -7.71
C GLN A 33 -1.42 4.61 -6.97
N HIS A 34 -0.95 4.49 -5.74
CA HIS A 34 -0.83 5.61 -4.83
C HIS A 34 0.57 5.61 -4.24
N ILE A 35 1.27 6.73 -4.33
CA ILE A 35 2.67 6.82 -3.91
C ILE A 35 2.76 7.46 -2.52
N LEU A 36 3.41 6.76 -1.60
CA LEU A 36 3.56 7.26 -0.24
C LEU A 36 4.55 8.41 -0.15
N SER A 37 5.66 8.32 -0.86
CA SER A 37 6.68 9.37 -0.83
C SER A 37 7.47 9.40 -2.12
N GLU A 38 7.23 10.41 -2.94
CA GLU A 38 7.94 10.53 -4.21
C GLU A 38 9.44 10.79 -4.01
N THR A 39 9.81 11.31 -2.86
CA THR A 39 11.21 11.58 -2.56
C THR A 39 11.92 10.40 -1.90
N GLY A 40 11.19 9.36 -1.55
CA GLY A 40 11.77 8.20 -0.88
C GLY A 40 12.04 8.44 0.61
N SER A 41 11.25 9.31 1.23
CA SER A 41 11.40 9.64 2.65
C SER A 41 10.40 8.83 3.47
N LEU A 42 10.91 8.07 4.44
CA LEU A 42 10.04 7.32 5.33
C LEU A 42 9.19 8.24 6.20
N VAL A 43 9.74 9.40 6.56
CA VAL A 43 8.98 10.38 7.33
C VAL A 43 7.81 10.90 6.52
N GLU A 44 8.06 11.21 5.26
CA GLU A 44 7.01 11.68 4.37
C GLU A 44 5.97 10.57 4.14
N ALA A 45 6.44 9.36 3.95
CA ALA A 45 5.54 8.23 3.77
C ALA A 45 4.63 8.05 4.99
N ALA A 46 5.19 8.21 6.18
CA ALA A 46 4.39 8.12 7.42
C ALA A 46 3.34 9.21 7.49
N LYS A 47 3.72 10.41 7.07
CA LYS A 47 2.77 11.52 7.08
C LYS A 47 1.63 11.31 6.10
N ASN A 48 1.93 10.75 4.95
CA ASN A 48 0.93 10.56 3.91
C ASN A 48 0.10 9.29 4.09
N LEU A 49 0.56 8.40 4.93
CA LEU A 49 -0.04 7.06 5.07
C LEU A 49 -1.53 7.13 5.38
N TYR A 50 -1.91 7.93 6.35
CA TYR A 50 -3.29 7.98 6.78
C TYR A 50 -4.21 8.46 5.65
N GLN A 51 -3.81 9.53 4.97
CA GLN A 51 -4.61 10.08 3.89
C GLN A 51 -4.75 9.08 2.75
N ILE A 52 -3.66 8.40 2.42
CA ILE A 52 -3.69 7.44 1.32
C ILE A 52 -4.56 6.25 1.68
N LEU A 53 -4.45 5.73 2.88
CA LEU A 53 -5.28 4.61 3.31
C LEU A 53 -6.76 5.00 3.30
N HIS A 54 -7.06 6.21 3.74
CA HIS A 54 -8.43 6.70 3.74
C HIS A 54 -8.97 6.83 2.32
N HIS A 55 -8.15 7.37 1.42
CA HIS A 55 -8.53 7.52 0.03
C HIS A 55 -8.76 6.17 -0.65
N VAL A 56 -7.86 5.23 -0.40
CA VAL A 56 -7.93 3.90 -0.97
C VAL A 56 -9.18 3.17 -0.48
N ASP A 57 -9.51 3.35 0.79
CA ASP A 57 -10.70 2.74 1.36
C ASP A 57 -11.97 3.23 0.65
N LYS A 58 -12.00 4.51 0.28
CA LYS A 58 -13.16 5.08 -0.40
C LYS A 58 -13.32 4.56 -1.81
N GLN A 59 -12.26 4.08 -2.44
CA GLN A 59 -12.32 3.61 -3.82
C GLN A 59 -12.97 2.25 -3.95
N LYS A 60 -13.17 1.55 -2.84
CA LYS A 60 -13.84 0.25 -2.83
C LYS A 60 -13.15 -0.78 -3.71
N TYR A 61 -11.83 -0.80 -3.67
CA TYR A 61 -11.07 -1.84 -4.36
C TYR A 61 -11.37 -3.21 -3.76
N GLU A 62 -11.40 -4.22 -4.61
CA GLU A 62 -11.58 -5.58 -4.14
C GLU A 62 -10.31 -6.13 -3.48
N THR A 63 -9.17 -5.68 -3.98
CA THR A 63 -7.88 -6.12 -3.45
C THR A 63 -6.98 -4.91 -3.34
N ILE A 64 -6.21 -4.84 -2.26
CA ILE A 64 -5.22 -3.80 -2.08
C ILE A 64 -3.86 -4.47 -1.94
N ILE A 65 -2.92 -4.05 -2.76
CA ILE A 65 -1.55 -4.57 -2.73
C ILE A 65 -0.64 -3.44 -2.31
N CYS A 66 0.20 -3.70 -1.32
CA CYS A 66 1.12 -2.69 -0.80
C CYS A 66 2.55 -3.13 -0.99
N GLU A 67 3.38 -2.21 -1.45
CA GLU A 67 4.81 -2.45 -1.55
C GLU A 67 5.43 -2.35 -0.16
N MET A 68 6.24 -3.35 0.19
CA MET A 68 6.94 -3.34 1.48
C MET A 68 7.99 -2.24 1.48
N LEU A 69 7.97 -1.41 2.50
CA LEU A 69 8.95 -0.34 2.67
C LEU A 69 10.23 -0.88 3.29
N PRO A 70 11.33 -0.10 3.24
CA PRO A 70 12.59 -0.53 3.83
C PRO A 70 12.41 -0.96 5.28
N GLN A 71 13.07 -2.05 5.66
CA GLN A 71 12.93 -2.64 7.00
C GLN A 71 13.81 -1.91 8.00
N GLU A 72 13.50 -0.65 8.22
CA GLU A 72 14.07 0.19 9.25
C GLU A 72 12.97 0.43 10.27
N GLU A 73 13.30 1.00 11.40
CA GLU A 73 12.34 1.18 12.48
C GLU A 73 11.02 1.81 11.98
N LEU A 74 11.12 2.97 11.33
CA LEU A 74 9.93 3.64 10.83
C LEU A 74 9.28 2.87 9.69
N GLY A 75 10.09 2.28 8.81
CA GLY A 75 9.58 1.47 7.72
C GLY A 75 8.79 0.26 8.24
N ASN A 76 9.29 -0.37 9.29
CA ASN A 76 8.58 -1.50 9.89
C ASN A 76 7.24 -1.09 10.48
N THR A 77 7.17 0.10 11.07
CA THR A 77 5.93 0.62 11.61
C THR A 77 4.91 0.83 10.49
N ILE A 78 5.37 1.41 9.38
CA ILE A 78 4.51 1.65 8.23
C ILE A 78 4.05 0.33 7.62
N ASN A 79 4.97 -0.62 7.49
CA ASN A 79 4.65 -1.94 6.95
C ASN A 79 3.56 -2.63 7.77
N ASP A 80 3.63 -2.50 9.08
CA ASP A 80 2.64 -3.10 9.96
C ASP A 80 1.25 -2.50 9.68
N ARG A 81 1.19 -1.20 9.50
CA ARG A 81 -0.08 -0.54 9.18
C ARG A 81 -0.60 -0.93 7.81
N LEU A 82 0.29 -1.02 6.83
CA LEU A 82 -0.11 -1.43 5.48
C LEU A 82 -0.63 -2.86 5.49
N LYS A 83 0.02 -3.72 6.24
CA LYS A 83 -0.40 -5.11 6.33
C LYS A 83 -1.81 -5.21 6.90
N ARG A 84 -2.10 -4.44 7.94
CA ARG A 84 -3.43 -4.46 8.55
C ARG A 84 -4.47 -3.93 7.58
N ALA A 85 -4.17 -2.85 6.88
CA ALA A 85 -5.13 -2.24 5.97
C ALA A 85 -5.43 -3.14 4.78
N SER A 86 -4.41 -3.82 4.26
CA SER A 86 -4.59 -4.69 3.10
C SER A 86 -5.19 -6.04 3.46
N SER A 87 -5.35 -6.32 4.73
CA SER A 87 -5.99 -7.54 5.22
C SER A 87 -7.27 -7.21 5.96
N SER A 88 -8.02 -6.26 5.41
CA SER A 88 -9.20 -5.75 6.11
C SER A 88 -10.25 -6.81 6.43
N GLU A 89 -10.35 -7.86 5.61
CA GLU A 89 -11.28 -8.93 5.89
C GLU A 89 -10.91 -9.67 7.17
N ILE A 90 -9.62 -9.71 7.49
CA ILE A 90 -9.16 -10.31 8.73
C ILE A 90 -9.47 -9.40 9.90
N ASP A 91 -9.36 -8.10 9.69
CA ASP A 91 -9.66 -7.12 10.71
C ASP A 91 -11.13 -7.13 11.09
N ASN A 92 -11.97 -7.63 10.22
CA ASN A 92 -13.40 -7.71 10.46
C ASN A 92 -13.80 -8.91 11.30
N ILE A 93 -12.87 -9.78 11.59
CA ILE A 93 -13.13 -10.90 12.46
C ILE A 93 -13.36 -10.36 13.86
N PRO A 94 -14.45 -10.75 14.49
CA PRO A 94 -14.75 -10.23 15.84
C PRO A 94 -13.60 -10.45 16.80
N GLN A 95 -13.25 -9.43 17.49
CA GLN A 95 -12.17 -9.48 18.46
C GLN A 95 -12.74 -9.73 19.85
#